data_03ba7e10505b6aa0a7e683b5ea5cafc9
#
_entry.id   03ba7e10505b6aa0a7e683b5ea5cafc9
#
_cell.length_a   1.000
_cell.length_b   1.000
_cell.length_c   1.000
_cell.angle_alpha   90.00
_cell.angle_beta   90.00
_cell.angle_gamma   90.00
#
_symmetry.space_group_name_H-M   'P 1'
#
loop_
_entity.id
_entity.type
_entity.pdbx_description
1 polymer ?
#
loop_
_entity_poly.entity_id
_entity_poly.type
_entity_poly.pdbx_seq_one_letter_code
_entity_poly.pdbx_strand_id
1 'polypeptide(L)'
;MTRPHRLACTLAALLLAGAAHAQGGAAGVMTVELFANSAMLVTPEPSPALPYQLKVYRLDAMRNIEAAINQQLPQTEAEAQQWIAANEARIRRQVQPQVESAAQGLTLAANYRLSRIPAIVINRKTVVYGITDVQQALELARRQPGGKP
;
A
#
# COMPACT_ATOMS: atom_id res chain seq x y z
N MET A 1 -68.68 6.47 56.49
CA MET A 1 -69.05 6.89 55.11
C MET A 1 -67.87 7.47 54.45
N THR A 2 -67.03 6.66 53.78
CA THR A 2 -65.95 7.16 52.92
C THR A 2 -65.67 6.09 51.86
N ARG A 3 -65.84 6.45 50.59
CA ARG A 3 -65.65 5.61 49.44
C ARG A 3 -64.15 5.58 49.03
N PRO A 4 -63.59 4.46 48.70
CA PRO A 4 -62.23 4.40 48.14
C PRO A 4 -62.24 4.64 46.60
N HIS A 5 -61.45 5.58 46.15
CA HIS A 5 -61.17 5.80 44.72
C HIS A 5 -60.20 4.72 44.20
N ARG A 6 -60.65 4.00 43.20
CA ARG A 6 -59.82 3.08 42.44
C ARG A 6 -58.97 3.87 41.43
N LEU A 7 -57.64 3.94 41.63
CA LEU A 7 -56.67 4.44 40.66
C LEU A 7 -56.37 3.29 39.73
N ALA A 8 -56.78 3.44 38.48
CA ALA A 8 -56.38 2.59 37.37
C ALA A 8 -54.99 3.00 36.92
N CYS A 9 -53.98 2.15 37.16
CA CYS A 9 -52.65 2.27 36.56
C CYS A 9 -52.68 1.73 35.12
N THR A 10 -52.70 2.62 34.16
CA THR A 10 -52.44 2.26 32.76
C THR A 10 -50.94 2.12 32.56
N LEU A 11 -50.45 0.88 32.40
CA LEU A 11 -49.08 0.59 31.94
C LEU A 11 -48.99 0.91 30.44
N ALA A 12 -48.33 2.00 30.10
CA ALA A 12 -47.91 2.28 28.73
C ALA A 12 -46.59 1.52 28.48
N ALA A 13 -46.68 0.42 27.75
CA ALA A 13 -45.51 -0.28 27.27
C ALA A 13 -44.88 0.52 26.11
N LEU A 14 -43.76 1.22 26.37
CA LEU A 14 -42.92 1.80 25.31
C LEU A 14 -42.13 0.67 24.64
N LEU A 15 -42.55 0.29 23.43
CA LEU A 15 -41.76 -0.50 22.51
C LEU A 15 -40.63 0.37 21.96
N LEU A 16 -39.42 0.29 22.55
CA LEU A 16 -38.22 0.78 21.95
C LEU A 16 -37.85 -0.15 20.76
N ALA A 17 -38.29 0.25 19.58
CA ALA A 17 -37.74 -0.32 18.33
C ALA A 17 -36.27 0.12 18.21
N GLY A 18 -35.37 -0.74 18.64
CA GLY A 18 -33.94 -0.58 18.43
C GLY A 18 -33.68 -0.61 16.93
N ALA A 19 -33.48 0.56 16.33
CA ALA A 19 -32.91 0.67 14.98
C ALA A 19 -31.49 0.10 15.06
N ALA A 20 -31.34 -1.15 14.64
CA ALA A 20 -30.02 -1.71 14.34
C ALA A 20 -29.43 -0.90 13.19
N HIS A 21 -28.62 0.11 13.54
CA HIS A 21 -27.75 0.75 12.57
C HIS A 21 -26.75 -0.31 12.15
N ALA A 22 -27.02 -0.95 11.01
CA ALA A 22 -26.01 -1.65 10.25
C ALA A 22 -24.94 -0.59 9.92
N GLN A 23 -23.89 -0.53 10.72
CA GLN A 23 -22.66 0.16 10.37
C GLN A 23 -22.11 -0.60 9.17
N GLY A 24 -22.55 -0.19 7.99
CA GLY A 24 -21.88 -0.48 6.76
C GLY A 24 -20.48 0.11 6.90
N GLY A 25 -19.53 -0.73 7.36
CA GLY A 25 -18.13 -0.36 7.37
C GLY A 25 -17.83 0.17 5.97
N ALA A 26 -17.42 1.43 5.86
CA ALA A 26 -16.97 1.99 4.61
C ALA A 26 -16.02 0.97 4.01
N ALA A 27 -16.40 0.38 2.88
CA ALA A 27 -15.55 -0.57 2.16
C ALA A 27 -14.30 0.22 1.80
N GLY A 28 -13.25 0.09 2.62
CA GLY A 28 -12.01 0.81 2.44
C GLY A 28 -11.49 0.51 1.04
N VAL A 29 -10.97 1.50 0.37
CA VAL A 29 -10.38 1.34 -0.96
C VAL A 29 -9.35 0.21 -0.87
N MET A 30 -9.48 -0.79 -1.74
CA MET A 30 -8.55 -1.91 -1.80
C MET A 30 -7.14 -1.40 -2.11
N THR A 31 -6.18 -1.83 -1.32
CA THR A 31 -4.77 -1.48 -1.52
C THR A 31 -4.02 -2.66 -2.13
N VAL A 32 -3.20 -2.38 -3.13
CA VAL A 32 -2.34 -3.36 -3.78
C VAL A 32 -0.92 -2.80 -3.79
N GLU A 33 0.00 -3.54 -3.19
CA GLU A 33 1.42 -3.18 -3.10
C GLU A 33 2.23 -4.22 -3.87
N LEU A 34 2.91 -3.79 -4.93
CA LEU A 34 3.72 -4.65 -5.78
C LEU A 34 5.21 -4.39 -5.55
N PHE A 35 5.94 -5.44 -5.24
CA PHE A 35 7.39 -5.44 -5.01
C PHE A 35 8.10 -6.12 -6.16
N ALA A 36 8.93 -5.38 -6.88
CA ALA A 36 9.61 -5.87 -8.08
C ALA A 36 10.99 -5.19 -8.25
N ASN A 37 11.78 -5.66 -9.20
CA ASN A 37 12.91 -4.90 -9.70
C ASN A 37 12.52 -4.09 -10.94
N SER A 38 13.41 -3.21 -11.38
CA SER A 38 13.16 -2.29 -12.50
C SER A 38 13.06 -3.00 -13.86
N ALA A 39 13.62 -4.20 -14.00
CA ALA A 39 13.54 -4.99 -15.22
C ALA A 39 12.20 -5.71 -15.40
N MET A 40 11.38 -5.78 -14.36
CA MET A 40 10.08 -6.46 -14.41
C MET A 40 9.00 -5.50 -14.90
N LEU A 41 8.30 -5.88 -15.97
CA LEU A 41 7.12 -5.16 -16.44
C LEU A 41 5.95 -5.39 -15.47
N VAL A 42 5.28 -4.31 -15.07
CA VAL A 42 4.12 -4.33 -14.18
C VAL A 42 2.86 -3.96 -14.96
N THR A 43 1.80 -4.72 -14.80
CA THR A 43 0.52 -4.49 -15.48
C THR A 43 -0.64 -4.55 -14.48
N PRO A 44 -1.58 -3.58 -14.48
CA PRO A 44 -1.49 -2.29 -15.16
C PRO A 44 -0.50 -1.34 -14.49
N GLU A 45 -0.14 -0.25 -15.16
CA GLU A 45 0.61 0.83 -14.53
C GLU A 45 -0.23 1.52 -13.44
N PRO A 46 0.40 2.08 -12.38
CA PRO A 46 -0.31 2.84 -11.37
C PRO A 46 -1.09 4.01 -11.99
N SER A 47 -2.38 4.09 -11.69
CA SER A 47 -3.27 5.13 -12.20
C SER A 47 -4.38 5.41 -11.19
N PRO A 48 -4.82 6.67 -11.03
CA PRO A 48 -5.98 7.02 -10.20
C PRO A 48 -7.30 6.47 -10.74
N ALA A 49 -7.35 6.03 -12.00
CA ALA A 49 -8.54 5.43 -12.62
C ALA A 49 -8.76 3.95 -12.20
N LEU A 50 -7.80 3.32 -11.52
CA LEU A 50 -7.96 1.96 -11.04
C LEU A 50 -8.97 1.89 -9.88
N PRO A 51 -9.78 0.81 -9.79
CA PRO A 51 -10.73 0.60 -8.69
C PRO A 51 -10.04 0.24 -7.37
N TYR A 52 -8.71 0.34 -7.29
CA TYR A 52 -7.85 0.10 -6.13
C TYR A 52 -6.64 1.03 -6.15
N GLN A 53 -6.01 1.21 -5.00
CA GLN A 53 -4.75 1.95 -4.91
C GLN A 53 -3.60 0.99 -5.21
N LEU A 54 -2.90 1.21 -6.33
CA LEU A 54 -1.71 0.46 -6.69
C LEU A 54 -0.45 1.26 -6.34
N LYS A 55 0.43 0.67 -5.52
CA LYS A 55 1.78 1.16 -5.27
C LYS A 55 2.79 0.14 -5.77
N VAL A 56 3.76 0.60 -6.54
CA VAL A 56 4.86 -0.22 -7.05
C VAL A 56 6.16 0.21 -6.38
N TYR A 57 6.82 -0.74 -5.72
CA TYR A 57 8.10 -0.55 -5.05
C TYR A 57 9.20 -1.25 -5.85
N ARG A 58 10.15 -0.46 -6.40
CA ARG A 58 11.32 -0.95 -7.13
C ARG A 58 12.46 -1.15 -6.13
N LEU A 59 12.68 -2.40 -5.70
CA LEU A 59 13.64 -2.71 -4.62
C LEU A 59 15.11 -2.55 -5.05
N ASP A 60 15.36 -2.47 -6.33
CA ASP A 60 16.69 -2.20 -6.92
C ASP A 60 16.95 -0.71 -7.22
N ALA A 61 16.03 0.18 -6.87
CA ALA A 61 16.11 1.61 -7.23
C ALA A 61 17.39 2.28 -6.71
N MET A 62 17.85 1.97 -5.51
CA MET A 62 19.08 2.53 -4.94
C MET A 62 20.29 2.22 -5.81
N ARG A 63 20.46 0.98 -6.22
CA ARG A 63 21.55 0.54 -7.09
C ARG A 63 21.49 1.21 -8.47
N ASN A 64 20.28 1.37 -9.01
CA ASN A 64 20.08 2.02 -10.30
C ASN A 64 20.38 3.52 -10.24
N ILE A 65 20.04 4.18 -9.13
CA ILE A 65 20.42 5.58 -8.87
C ILE A 65 21.93 5.74 -8.81
N GLU A 66 22.60 4.89 -8.04
CA GLU A 66 24.07 4.88 -7.93
C GLU A 66 24.72 4.67 -9.30
N ALA A 67 24.29 3.68 -10.06
CA ALA A 67 24.80 3.43 -11.41
C ALA A 67 24.58 4.62 -12.33
N ALA A 68 23.42 5.25 -12.29
CA ALA A 68 23.11 6.42 -13.13
C ALA A 68 23.97 7.65 -12.77
N ILE A 69 24.28 7.86 -11.49
CA ILE A 69 25.20 8.91 -11.05
C ILE A 69 26.62 8.60 -11.51
N ASN A 70 27.09 7.37 -11.29
CA ASN A 70 28.43 6.95 -11.65
C ASN A 70 28.72 7.08 -13.16
N GLN A 71 27.72 6.86 -14.02
CA GLN A 71 27.84 7.06 -15.47
C GLN A 71 28.08 8.53 -15.87
N GLN A 72 27.73 9.47 -15.01
CA GLN A 72 27.88 10.91 -15.26
C GLN A 72 29.15 11.50 -14.66
N LEU A 73 29.88 10.73 -13.84
CA LEU A 73 31.09 11.22 -13.19
C LEU A 73 32.25 11.34 -14.19
N PRO A 74 33.07 12.41 -14.09
CA PRO A 74 34.34 12.51 -14.75
C PRO A 74 35.31 11.38 -14.37
N GLN A 75 36.34 11.19 -15.19
CA GLN A 75 37.29 10.08 -15.04
C GLN A 75 38.28 10.27 -13.88
N THR A 76 38.54 11.52 -13.49
CA THR A 76 39.47 11.80 -12.38
C THR A 76 38.72 12.07 -11.10
N GLU A 77 39.31 11.67 -9.98
CA GLU A 77 38.72 11.85 -8.66
C GLU A 77 38.44 13.32 -8.32
N ALA A 78 39.41 14.21 -8.63
CA ALA A 78 39.27 15.63 -8.37
C ALA A 78 38.09 16.27 -9.14
N GLU A 79 37.97 15.95 -10.44
CA GLU A 79 36.84 16.42 -11.25
C GLU A 79 35.51 15.81 -10.82
N ALA A 80 35.50 14.53 -10.43
CA ALA A 80 34.30 13.86 -9.90
C ALA A 80 33.81 14.53 -8.61
N GLN A 81 34.70 14.86 -7.68
CA GLN A 81 34.37 15.59 -6.46
C GLN A 81 33.79 16.97 -6.76
N GLN A 82 34.43 17.74 -7.66
CA GLN A 82 33.93 19.05 -8.09
C GLN A 82 32.56 18.92 -8.76
N TRP A 83 32.38 17.94 -9.62
CA TRP A 83 31.09 17.68 -10.30
C TRP A 83 29.98 17.37 -9.31
N ILE A 84 30.24 16.49 -8.32
CA ILE A 84 29.28 16.15 -7.27
C ILE A 84 28.91 17.42 -6.47
N ALA A 85 29.89 18.20 -6.01
CA ALA A 85 29.64 19.41 -5.26
C ALA A 85 28.80 20.43 -6.04
N ALA A 86 29.10 20.62 -7.33
CA ALA A 86 28.35 21.52 -8.20
C ALA A 86 26.92 21.05 -8.50
N ASN A 87 26.65 19.75 -8.43
CA ASN A 87 25.37 19.15 -8.82
C ASN A 87 24.55 18.61 -7.61
N GLU A 88 25.05 18.68 -6.40
CA GLU A 88 24.45 18.04 -5.21
C GLU A 88 22.96 18.35 -5.05
N ALA A 89 22.59 19.63 -5.08
CA ALA A 89 21.21 20.05 -4.90
C ALA A 89 20.28 19.55 -6.03
N ARG A 90 20.79 19.48 -7.26
CA ARG A 90 20.04 18.92 -8.40
C ARG A 90 19.86 17.43 -8.26
N ILE A 91 20.94 16.71 -7.97
CA ILE A 91 20.91 15.25 -7.76
C ILE A 91 19.93 14.90 -6.63
N ARG A 92 20.07 15.55 -5.48
CA ARG A 92 19.20 15.31 -4.32
C ARG A 92 17.72 15.46 -4.69
N ARG A 93 17.31 16.56 -5.32
CA ARG A 93 15.91 16.78 -5.74
C ARG A 93 15.41 15.70 -6.71
N GLN A 94 16.28 15.26 -7.62
CA GLN A 94 15.92 14.28 -8.63
C GLN A 94 15.76 12.87 -8.07
N VAL A 95 16.62 12.46 -7.13
CA VAL A 95 16.64 11.08 -6.61
C VAL A 95 15.80 10.90 -5.34
N GLN A 96 15.55 11.96 -4.57
CA GLN A 96 14.87 11.88 -3.28
C GLN A 96 13.55 11.08 -3.32
N PRO A 97 12.60 11.31 -4.25
CA PRO A 97 11.35 10.56 -4.29
C PRO A 97 11.58 9.06 -4.52
N GLN A 98 12.58 8.71 -5.34
CA GLN A 98 12.92 7.32 -5.63
C GLN A 98 13.58 6.64 -4.41
N VAL A 99 14.46 7.36 -3.71
CA VAL A 99 15.11 6.88 -2.47
C VAL A 99 14.06 6.63 -1.38
N GLU A 100 13.14 7.58 -1.18
CA GLU A 100 12.06 7.44 -0.19
C GLU A 100 11.14 6.25 -0.52
N SER A 101 10.76 6.11 -1.79
CA SER A 101 9.94 4.98 -2.24
C SER A 101 10.67 3.63 -2.07
N ALA A 102 11.97 3.58 -2.40
CA ALA A 102 12.77 2.36 -2.23
C ALA A 102 12.93 1.99 -0.75
N ALA A 103 13.22 2.96 0.12
CA ALA A 103 13.34 2.74 1.56
C ALA A 103 12.02 2.24 2.16
N GLN A 104 10.90 2.86 1.78
CA GLN A 104 9.57 2.41 2.18
C GLN A 104 9.29 0.98 1.70
N GLY A 105 9.62 0.69 0.43
CA GLY A 105 9.43 -0.64 -0.16
C GLY A 105 10.22 -1.72 0.57
N LEU A 106 11.49 -1.47 0.89
CA LEU A 106 12.33 -2.40 1.65
C LEU A 106 11.79 -2.64 3.07
N THR A 107 11.36 -1.57 3.76
CA THR A 107 10.76 -1.68 5.08
C THR A 107 9.48 -2.52 5.05
N LEU A 108 8.59 -2.28 4.09
CA LEU A 108 7.35 -3.05 3.94
C LEU A 108 7.63 -4.49 3.54
N ALA A 109 8.58 -4.75 2.62
CA ALA A 109 8.97 -6.09 2.24
C ALA A 109 9.47 -6.90 3.45
N ALA A 110 10.26 -6.28 4.33
CA ALA A 110 10.69 -6.90 5.58
C ALA A 110 9.52 -7.16 6.54
N ASN A 111 8.62 -6.19 6.72
CA ASN A 111 7.44 -6.32 7.59
C ASN A 111 6.50 -7.44 7.12
N TYR A 112 6.31 -7.57 5.81
CA TYR A 112 5.52 -8.66 5.21
C TYR A 112 6.30 -9.97 5.12
N ARG A 113 7.58 -10.00 5.53
CA ARG A 113 8.48 -11.16 5.44
C ARG A 113 8.51 -11.75 4.03
N LEU A 114 8.59 -10.89 3.03
CA LEU A 114 8.65 -11.34 1.64
C LEU A 114 9.95 -12.13 1.40
N SER A 115 9.81 -13.36 0.93
CA SER A 115 10.95 -14.26 0.69
C SER A 115 11.55 -14.12 -0.71
N ARG A 116 10.81 -13.54 -1.63
CA ARG A 116 11.22 -13.36 -3.04
C ARG A 116 10.40 -12.29 -3.73
N ILE A 117 10.88 -11.81 -4.88
CA ILE A 117 10.17 -10.93 -5.81
C ILE A 117 10.05 -11.59 -7.18
N PRO A 118 9.05 -11.23 -8.02
CA PRO A 118 7.98 -10.29 -7.70
C PRO A 118 7.02 -10.82 -6.63
N ALA A 119 6.46 -9.89 -5.84
CA ALA A 119 5.43 -10.19 -4.86
C ALA A 119 4.36 -9.09 -4.89
N ILE A 120 3.09 -9.49 -4.80
CA ILE A 120 1.95 -8.58 -4.70
C ILE A 120 1.27 -8.81 -3.35
N VAL A 121 1.14 -7.74 -2.57
CA VAL A 121 0.45 -7.74 -1.28
C VAL A 121 -0.88 -7.01 -1.42
N ILE A 122 -1.97 -7.71 -1.12
CA ILE A 122 -3.34 -7.21 -1.26
C ILE A 122 -3.90 -6.94 0.13
N ASN A 123 -4.37 -5.70 0.36
CA ASN A 123 -4.95 -5.26 1.63
C ASN A 123 -4.05 -5.57 2.86
N ARG A 124 -2.71 -5.60 2.66
CA ARG A 124 -1.72 -5.91 3.70
C ARG A 124 -1.91 -7.28 4.37
N LYS A 125 -2.58 -8.21 3.72
CA LYS A 125 -2.95 -9.53 4.28
C LYS A 125 -2.58 -10.69 3.38
N THR A 126 -2.85 -10.61 2.09
CA THR A 126 -2.65 -11.71 1.15
C THR A 126 -1.44 -11.44 0.29
N VAL A 127 -0.52 -12.38 0.21
CA VAL A 127 0.69 -12.27 -0.62
C VAL A 127 0.61 -13.25 -1.78
N VAL A 128 0.81 -12.74 -3.00
CA VAL A 128 0.90 -13.54 -4.24
C VAL A 128 2.29 -13.35 -4.82
N TYR A 129 2.99 -14.45 -5.10
CA TYR A 129 4.37 -14.44 -5.60
C TYR A 129 4.45 -14.80 -7.08
N GLY A 130 5.52 -14.32 -7.74
CA GLY A 130 5.89 -14.75 -9.09
C GLY A 130 5.09 -14.11 -10.22
N ILE A 131 4.24 -13.11 -9.92
CA ILE A 131 3.34 -12.46 -10.86
C ILE A 131 3.54 -10.96 -10.78
N THR A 132 3.54 -10.29 -11.93
CA THR A 132 3.59 -8.81 -12.06
C THR A 132 2.30 -8.25 -12.64
N ASP A 133 1.38 -9.10 -13.08
CA ASP A 133 0.03 -8.75 -13.49
C ASP A 133 -0.88 -8.72 -12.27
N VAL A 134 -1.34 -7.51 -11.93
CA VAL A 134 -2.17 -7.27 -10.75
C VAL A 134 -3.55 -7.91 -10.89
N GLN A 135 -4.14 -7.93 -12.08
CA GLN A 135 -5.46 -8.53 -12.28
C GLN A 135 -5.42 -10.04 -12.04
N GLN A 136 -4.39 -10.69 -12.59
CA GLN A 136 -4.15 -12.11 -12.35
C GLN A 136 -3.93 -12.42 -10.87
N ALA A 137 -3.17 -11.56 -10.16
CA ALA A 137 -2.94 -11.73 -8.73
C ALA A 137 -4.23 -11.57 -7.90
N LEU A 138 -5.10 -10.63 -8.26
CA LEU A 138 -6.40 -10.43 -7.61
C LEU A 138 -7.33 -11.63 -7.82
N GLU A 139 -7.32 -12.24 -9.01
CA GLU A 139 -8.10 -13.43 -9.28
C GLU A 139 -7.61 -14.64 -8.47
N LEU A 140 -6.29 -14.83 -8.38
CA LEU A 140 -5.71 -15.89 -7.56
C LEU A 140 -6.04 -15.72 -6.08
N ALA A 141 -5.93 -14.50 -5.57
CA ALA A 141 -6.28 -14.19 -4.18
C ALA A 141 -7.75 -14.47 -3.84
N ARG A 142 -8.67 -14.23 -4.79
CA ARG A 142 -10.09 -14.55 -4.63
C ARG A 142 -10.35 -16.07 -4.56
N ARG A 143 -9.57 -16.87 -5.29
CA ARG A 143 -9.71 -18.34 -5.31
C ARG A 143 -9.11 -19.02 -4.08
N GLN A 144 -8.22 -18.32 -3.36
CA GLN A 144 -7.57 -18.80 -2.13
C GLN A 144 -7.92 -17.91 -0.93
N PRO A 145 -9.17 -17.92 -0.43
CA PRO A 145 -9.52 -17.14 0.74
C PRO A 145 -8.81 -17.72 1.97
N GLY A 146 -7.72 -17.08 2.40
CA GLY A 146 -7.04 -17.42 3.65
C GLY A 146 -5.60 -17.92 3.55
N GLY A 147 -4.88 -17.69 2.46
CA GLY A 147 -3.44 -17.92 2.41
C GLY A 147 -2.75 -17.03 3.46
N LYS A 148 -2.36 -17.61 4.61
CA LYS A 148 -1.47 -16.97 5.58
C LYS A 148 -0.09 -16.71 4.93
N PRO A 149 0.56 -15.59 5.27
CA PRO A 149 1.95 -15.35 4.91
C PRO A 149 2.89 -16.38 5.49
#